data_121b0735f9b6323fbb6a58e73cbae8de
#
_entry.id   121b0735f9b6323fbb6a58e73cbae8de
#
_cell.length_a   1.000
_cell.length_b   1.000
_cell.length_c   1.000
_cell.angle_alpha   90.00
_cell.angle_beta   90.00
_cell.angle_gamma   90.00
#
_symmetry.space_group_name_H-M   'P 1'
#
loop_
_entity.id
_entity.type
_entity.pdbx_description
1 polymer ?
#
loop_
_entity_poly.entity_id
_entity_poly.type
_entity_poly.pdbx_seq_one_letter_code
_entity_poly.pdbx_strand_id
1 'polypeptide(L)'
;MRLNQNTLNLIAAIVTAACCDISIGLTFQLNPLLLEQLHWSATAIGLVSAMGPLGIVISSPFFATAIAKWGNQIVIGASLLTMFVSLGLFNLVSPIWWFPLRFIFGLGIGSLFTASETWIMVLTNEQNRGRVFGVYTSVLTFSFAIGPLIIPFTGINGWLPWLTGMGFVALGAIILLVVKPTELKPPETGHGMIEVMRQQPLLFAGIAAVTFFESIYIPFFVIFGEHHGLSLNFASFMLGFGIVGCAALYFPIGYVSDHMSRPTLVLISVFMTILFSLLMIPAINHWSIWPVTLVLRLFAIGVYIVCFTLIGDTFKGRSMLSAGAAVSMLWGVGGLAGPPIAGAAIDCFGVDAMPVTLAVIYFILLIALAFKKWKLVNA
;
A
#
# COMPACT_ATOMS: atom_id res chain seq x y z
N MET A 1 23.54 14.85 -24.14
CA MET A 1 23.22 15.55 -22.88
C MET A 1 23.65 14.62 -21.73
N ARG A 2 24.73 14.92 -21.01
CA ARG A 2 25.13 14.10 -19.85
C ARG A 2 24.23 14.48 -18.68
N LEU A 3 23.39 13.55 -18.21
CA LEU A 3 22.59 13.76 -17.00
C LEU A 3 23.55 14.03 -15.82
N ASN A 4 23.16 14.97 -14.96
CA ASN A 4 23.90 15.24 -13.72
C ASN A 4 23.85 13.97 -12.84
N GLN A 5 24.92 13.66 -12.12
CA GLN A 5 25.03 12.48 -11.26
C GLN A 5 23.87 12.39 -10.24
N ASN A 6 23.44 13.53 -9.69
CA ASN A 6 22.29 13.56 -8.77
C ASN A 6 20.98 13.16 -9.45
N THR A 7 20.76 13.54 -10.70
CA THR A 7 19.59 13.13 -11.49
C THR A 7 19.63 11.62 -11.78
N LEU A 8 20.81 11.10 -12.09
CA LEU A 8 21.02 9.66 -12.32
C LEU A 8 20.73 8.85 -11.05
N ASN A 9 21.23 9.31 -9.91
CA ASN A 9 20.99 8.68 -8.60
C ASN A 9 19.52 8.73 -8.23
N LEU A 10 18.82 9.85 -8.52
CA LEU A 10 17.39 9.99 -8.27
C LEU A 10 16.55 9.03 -9.13
N ILE A 11 16.85 8.96 -10.43
CA ILE A 11 16.17 8.03 -11.36
C ILE A 11 16.41 6.58 -10.89
N ALA A 12 17.63 6.23 -10.55
CA ALA A 12 17.97 4.89 -10.09
C ALA A 12 17.26 4.52 -8.78
N ALA A 13 17.15 5.44 -7.82
CA ALA A 13 16.39 5.20 -6.59
C ALA A 13 14.91 4.90 -6.89
N ILE A 14 14.27 5.70 -7.75
CA ILE A 14 12.88 5.52 -8.15
C ILE A 14 12.68 4.19 -8.90
N VAL A 15 13.54 3.88 -9.87
CA VAL A 15 13.40 2.67 -10.69
C VAL A 15 13.70 1.40 -9.87
N THR A 16 14.68 1.44 -8.96
CA THR A 16 14.95 0.31 -8.04
C THR A 16 13.74 0.04 -7.15
N ALA A 17 13.17 1.09 -6.54
CA ALA A 17 11.96 0.94 -5.73
C ALA A 17 10.77 0.42 -6.56
N ALA A 18 10.59 0.92 -7.78
CA ALA A 18 9.55 0.47 -8.70
C ALA A 18 9.67 -1.02 -9.08
N CYS A 19 10.87 -1.47 -9.41
CA CYS A 19 11.13 -2.89 -9.69
C CYS A 19 10.76 -3.77 -8.50
N CYS A 20 11.15 -3.36 -7.28
CA CYS A 20 10.80 -4.11 -6.09
C CYS A 20 9.30 -4.08 -5.81
N ASP A 21 8.64 -2.96 -6.10
CA ASP A 21 7.21 -2.79 -5.83
C ASP A 21 6.34 -3.68 -6.74
N ILE A 22 6.79 -4.00 -7.97
CA ILE A 22 6.19 -5.05 -8.79
C ILE A 22 6.21 -6.40 -8.06
N SER A 23 7.33 -6.76 -7.46
CA SER A 23 7.48 -8.03 -6.70
C SER A 23 6.64 -8.02 -5.43
N ILE A 24 6.51 -6.85 -4.77
CA ILE A 24 5.66 -6.66 -3.60
C ILE A 24 4.19 -6.89 -4.01
N GLY A 25 3.70 -6.20 -5.04
CA GLY A 25 2.33 -6.35 -5.55
C GLY A 25 2.01 -7.78 -5.97
N LEU A 26 2.96 -8.46 -6.63
CA LEU A 26 2.82 -9.88 -6.99
C LEU A 26 2.65 -10.76 -5.74
N THR A 27 3.50 -10.59 -4.72
CA THR A 27 3.46 -11.42 -3.51
C THR A 27 2.28 -11.11 -2.59
N PHE A 28 1.77 -9.87 -2.59
CA PHE A 28 0.57 -9.51 -1.86
C PHE A 28 -0.67 -10.24 -2.37
N GLN A 29 -0.67 -10.65 -3.63
CA GLN A 29 -1.73 -11.42 -4.25
C GLN A 29 -1.42 -12.93 -4.27
N LEU A 30 -0.18 -13.31 -4.60
CA LEU A 30 0.24 -14.70 -4.78
C LEU A 30 0.14 -15.52 -3.50
N ASN A 31 0.62 -14.98 -2.36
CA ASN A 31 0.62 -15.70 -1.10
C ASN A 31 -0.80 -16.04 -0.60
N PRO A 32 -1.76 -15.08 -0.53
CA PRO A 32 -3.15 -15.40 -0.20
C PRO A 32 -3.76 -16.47 -1.09
N LEU A 33 -3.58 -16.39 -2.41
CA LEU A 33 -4.14 -17.35 -3.36
C LEU A 33 -3.57 -18.77 -3.20
N LEU A 34 -2.27 -18.90 -2.96
CA LEU A 34 -1.66 -20.20 -2.70
C LEU A 34 -2.13 -20.80 -1.38
N LEU A 35 -2.28 -20.00 -0.33
CA LEU A 35 -2.81 -20.47 0.94
C LEU A 35 -4.27 -20.91 0.83
N GLU A 36 -5.07 -20.16 0.06
CA GLU A 36 -6.46 -20.52 -0.26
C GLU A 36 -6.52 -21.84 -1.03
N GLN A 37 -5.68 -22.04 -2.06
CA GLN A 37 -5.58 -23.30 -2.80
C GLN A 37 -5.19 -24.48 -1.89
N LEU A 38 -4.42 -24.22 -0.83
CA LEU A 38 -4.04 -25.21 0.18
C LEU A 38 -5.08 -25.36 1.29
N HIS A 39 -6.27 -24.78 1.13
CA HIS A 39 -7.38 -24.82 2.07
C HIS A 39 -7.06 -24.30 3.49
N TRP A 40 -6.21 -23.28 3.58
CA TRP A 40 -5.99 -22.59 4.84
C TRP A 40 -7.20 -21.70 5.17
N SER A 41 -7.50 -21.54 6.46
CA SER A 41 -8.56 -20.62 6.88
C SER A 41 -8.26 -19.18 6.47
N ALA A 42 -9.30 -18.40 6.17
CA ALA A 42 -9.14 -17.00 5.81
C ALA A 42 -8.46 -16.18 6.93
N THR A 43 -8.69 -16.54 8.19
CA THR A 43 -7.95 -15.97 9.35
C THR A 43 -6.45 -16.22 9.23
N ALA A 44 -6.02 -17.43 8.90
CA ALA A 44 -4.61 -17.77 8.77
C ALA A 44 -3.98 -17.03 7.56
N ILE A 45 -4.70 -16.93 6.44
CA ILE A 45 -4.30 -16.12 5.28
C ILE A 45 -4.12 -14.65 5.70
N GLY A 46 -5.06 -14.11 6.44
CA GLY A 46 -4.99 -12.75 6.98
C GLY A 46 -3.79 -12.53 7.91
N LEU A 47 -3.52 -13.49 8.80
CA LEU A 47 -2.38 -13.43 9.72
C LEU A 47 -1.03 -13.47 8.96
N VAL A 48 -0.88 -14.34 7.96
CA VAL A 48 0.33 -14.36 7.11
C VAL A 48 0.48 -13.03 6.36
N SER A 49 -0.62 -12.49 5.83
CA SER A 49 -0.62 -11.20 5.14
C SER A 49 -0.17 -10.05 6.05
N ALA A 50 -0.57 -10.07 7.33
CA ALA A 50 -0.20 -9.08 8.33
C ALA A 50 1.28 -9.10 8.73
N MET A 51 1.99 -10.21 8.53
CA MET A 51 3.42 -10.31 8.90
C MET A 51 4.30 -9.38 8.08
N GLY A 52 3.97 -9.11 6.81
CA GLY A 52 4.69 -8.14 5.99
C GLY A 52 4.63 -6.72 6.57
N PRO A 53 3.45 -6.13 6.75
CA PRO A 53 3.28 -4.85 7.46
C PRO A 53 3.93 -4.80 8.84
N LEU A 54 3.89 -5.88 9.61
CA LEU A 54 4.59 -5.97 10.90
C LEU A 54 6.11 -5.79 10.72
N GLY A 55 6.69 -6.45 9.72
CA GLY A 55 8.11 -6.29 9.38
C GLY A 55 8.44 -4.85 8.98
N ILE A 56 7.59 -4.21 8.17
CA ILE A 56 7.78 -2.80 7.76
C ILE A 56 7.77 -1.87 8.98
N VAL A 57 6.80 -2.01 9.87
CA VAL A 57 6.67 -1.15 11.08
C VAL A 57 7.87 -1.31 12.00
N ILE A 58 8.28 -2.56 12.26
CA ILE A 58 9.40 -2.84 13.15
C ILE A 58 10.73 -2.37 12.53
N SER A 59 10.88 -2.47 11.21
CA SER A 59 12.12 -2.07 10.53
C SER A 59 12.40 -0.57 10.61
N SER A 60 11.37 0.26 10.52
CA SER A 60 11.49 1.71 10.32
C SER A 60 12.45 2.43 11.30
N PRO A 61 12.39 2.25 12.63
CA PRO A 61 13.30 2.93 13.57
C PRO A 61 14.74 2.40 13.50
N PHE A 62 14.94 1.14 13.12
CA PHE A 62 16.27 0.52 13.08
C PHE A 62 17.04 0.92 11.83
N PHE A 63 16.35 1.08 10.69
CA PHE A 63 17.03 1.35 9.43
C PHE A 63 17.51 2.79 9.30
N ALA A 64 16.88 3.77 9.93
CA ALA A 64 17.46 5.11 10.03
C ALA A 64 18.86 5.08 10.67
N THR A 65 19.03 4.29 11.73
CA THR A 65 20.32 4.09 12.38
C THR A 65 21.29 3.27 11.51
N ALA A 66 20.80 2.25 10.81
CA ALA A 66 21.60 1.44 9.90
C ALA A 66 22.12 2.26 8.71
N ILE A 67 21.31 3.12 8.12
CA ILE A 67 21.71 4.04 7.05
C ILE A 67 22.80 5.00 7.52
N ALA A 68 22.67 5.55 8.74
CA ALA A 68 23.66 6.44 9.31
C ALA A 68 25.01 5.73 9.56
N LYS A 69 24.99 4.43 9.90
CA LYS A 69 26.19 3.65 10.24
C LYS A 69 26.88 3.02 9.03
N TRP A 70 26.10 2.46 8.10
CA TRP A 70 26.61 1.64 7.00
C TRP A 70 26.44 2.28 5.61
N GLY A 71 25.70 3.38 5.55
CA GLY A 71 25.38 4.05 4.29
C GLY A 71 24.19 3.43 3.55
N ASN A 72 23.62 4.22 2.66
CA ASN A 72 22.37 3.90 1.98
C ASN A 72 22.48 2.71 1.03
N GLN A 73 23.59 2.60 0.28
CA GLN A 73 23.78 1.51 -0.69
C GLN A 73 23.84 0.14 -0.03
N ILE A 74 24.52 0.02 1.12
CA ILE A 74 24.64 -1.25 1.84
C ILE A 74 23.25 -1.65 2.37
N VAL A 75 22.50 -0.71 2.91
CA VAL A 75 21.15 -0.97 3.43
C VAL A 75 20.20 -1.38 2.30
N ILE A 76 20.20 -0.68 1.17
CA ILE A 76 19.37 -1.06 0.00
C ILE A 76 19.82 -2.42 -0.54
N GLY A 77 21.11 -2.66 -0.69
CA GLY A 77 21.65 -3.95 -1.14
C GLY A 77 21.24 -5.12 -0.23
N ALA A 78 21.33 -4.93 1.09
CA ALA A 78 20.87 -5.92 2.07
C ALA A 78 19.36 -6.15 2.00
N SER A 79 18.57 -5.09 1.79
CA SER A 79 17.12 -5.19 1.60
C SER A 79 16.77 -6.01 0.36
N LEU A 80 17.42 -5.72 -0.77
CA LEU A 80 17.22 -6.44 -2.03
C LEU A 80 17.60 -7.92 -1.88
N LEU A 81 18.73 -8.21 -1.22
CA LEU A 81 19.16 -9.59 -0.95
C LEU A 81 18.14 -10.32 -0.07
N THR A 82 17.65 -9.66 0.98
CA THR A 82 16.63 -10.22 1.88
C THR A 82 15.34 -10.54 1.12
N MET A 83 14.88 -9.61 0.27
CA MET A 83 13.69 -9.81 -0.56
C MET A 83 13.90 -10.95 -1.57
N PHE A 84 15.04 -10.97 -2.26
CA PHE A 84 15.37 -12.00 -3.26
C PHE A 84 15.41 -13.40 -2.65
N VAL A 85 16.10 -13.57 -1.52
CA VAL A 85 16.20 -14.84 -0.82
C VAL A 85 14.84 -15.29 -0.28
N SER A 86 14.07 -14.37 0.29
CA SER A 86 12.72 -14.68 0.78
C SER A 86 11.80 -15.19 -0.34
N LEU A 87 11.83 -14.55 -1.52
CA LEU A 87 11.05 -14.98 -2.69
C LEU A 87 11.40 -16.43 -3.11
N GLY A 88 12.68 -16.78 -3.15
CA GLY A 88 13.11 -18.15 -3.45
C GLY A 88 12.67 -19.16 -2.38
N LEU A 89 12.74 -18.77 -1.11
CA LEU A 89 12.38 -19.62 0.00
C LEU A 89 10.87 -19.87 0.09
N PHE A 90 9.99 -18.94 -0.30
CA PHE A 90 8.55 -19.18 -0.30
C PHE A 90 8.14 -20.43 -1.08
N ASN A 91 8.82 -20.75 -2.18
CA ASN A 91 8.54 -21.94 -2.96
C ASN A 91 9.17 -23.23 -2.42
N LEU A 92 10.16 -23.11 -1.55
CA LEU A 92 10.93 -24.26 -1.06
C LEU A 92 10.44 -24.76 0.29
N VAL A 93 9.86 -23.90 1.12
CA VAL A 93 9.46 -24.24 2.48
C VAL A 93 7.96 -24.49 2.59
N SER A 94 7.59 -25.26 3.61
CA SER A 94 6.18 -25.47 3.98
C SER A 94 5.50 -24.15 4.34
N PRO A 95 4.20 -23.95 4.02
CA PRO A 95 3.44 -22.71 4.26
C PRO A 95 3.46 -22.22 5.70
N ILE A 96 3.68 -23.08 6.69
CA ILE A 96 3.82 -22.65 8.10
C ILE A 96 5.02 -21.70 8.29
N TRP A 97 6.08 -21.85 7.49
CA TRP A 97 7.24 -20.98 7.53
C TRP A 97 7.03 -19.64 6.80
N TRP A 98 5.88 -19.46 6.15
CA TRP A 98 5.55 -18.20 5.49
C TRP A 98 5.30 -17.07 6.50
N PHE A 99 4.91 -17.37 7.74
CA PHE A 99 4.81 -16.36 8.80
C PHE A 99 6.16 -15.63 9.01
N PRO A 100 7.23 -16.28 9.44
CA PRO A 100 8.53 -15.62 9.60
C PRO A 100 9.11 -15.12 8.28
N LEU A 101 8.91 -15.84 7.16
CA LEU A 101 9.39 -15.37 5.85
C LEU A 101 8.72 -14.10 5.40
N ARG A 102 7.41 -13.97 5.57
CA ARG A 102 6.67 -12.76 5.24
C ARG A 102 7.10 -11.58 6.11
N PHE A 103 7.40 -11.84 7.38
CA PHE A 103 7.97 -10.85 8.28
C PHE A 103 9.36 -10.39 7.81
N ILE A 104 10.26 -11.33 7.48
CA ILE A 104 11.61 -11.03 6.97
C ILE A 104 11.53 -10.28 5.63
N PHE A 105 10.66 -10.68 4.73
CA PHE A 105 10.40 -9.98 3.49
C PHE A 105 9.91 -8.54 3.75
N GLY A 106 9.02 -8.36 4.74
CA GLY A 106 8.53 -7.06 5.21
C GLY A 106 9.63 -6.17 5.79
N LEU A 107 10.61 -6.74 6.51
CA LEU A 107 11.82 -6.00 6.95
C LEU A 107 12.59 -5.46 5.73
N GLY A 108 12.74 -6.26 4.69
CA GLY A 108 13.38 -5.85 3.43
C GLY A 108 12.62 -4.70 2.74
N ILE A 109 11.29 -4.80 2.66
CA ILE A 109 10.43 -3.75 2.10
C ILE A 109 10.59 -2.44 2.87
N GLY A 110 10.43 -2.48 4.20
CA GLY A 110 10.47 -1.28 5.03
C GLY A 110 11.83 -0.56 4.96
N SER A 111 12.93 -1.33 4.95
CA SER A 111 14.27 -0.76 4.81
C SER A 111 14.51 -0.17 3.42
N LEU A 112 14.03 -0.81 2.35
CA LEU A 112 14.13 -0.31 0.99
C LEU A 112 13.39 1.03 0.83
N PHE A 113 12.14 1.11 1.30
CA PHE A 113 11.37 2.35 1.20
C PHE A 113 11.99 3.47 2.04
N THR A 114 12.35 3.20 3.30
CA THR A 114 13.01 4.20 4.15
C THR A 114 14.29 4.74 3.50
N ALA A 115 15.11 3.86 2.92
CA ALA A 115 16.34 4.26 2.26
C ALA A 115 16.08 5.03 0.96
N SER A 116 15.12 4.61 0.14
CA SER A 116 14.77 5.26 -1.13
C SER A 116 14.18 6.65 -0.89
N GLU A 117 13.25 6.78 0.05
CA GLU A 117 12.64 8.05 0.41
C GLU A 117 13.67 9.05 0.98
N THR A 118 14.54 8.58 1.87
CA THR A 118 15.65 9.39 2.41
C THR A 118 16.55 9.86 1.27
N TRP A 119 16.86 9.00 0.33
CA TRP A 119 17.70 9.32 -0.80
C TRP A 119 17.06 10.37 -1.71
N ILE A 120 15.76 10.22 -2.02
CA ILE A 120 14.99 11.20 -2.78
C ILE A 120 14.96 12.55 -2.06
N MET A 121 14.74 12.56 -0.73
CA MET A 121 14.72 13.80 0.05
C MET A 121 16.03 14.57 0.01
N VAL A 122 17.17 13.88 0.04
CA VAL A 122 18.50 14.52 0.02
C VAL A 122 18.87 15.01 -1.38
N LEU A 123 18.49 14.28 -2.43
CA LEU A 123 18.83 14.62 -3.81
C LEU A 123 17.93 15.71 -4.41
N THR A 124 16.80 16.05 -3.76
CA THR A 124 15.83 17.02 -4.26
C THR A 124 15.86 18.32 -3.48
N ASN A 125 15.83 19.45 -4.23
CA ASN A 125 15.67 20.78 -3.66
C ASN A 125 14.25 20.96 -3.08
N GLU A 126 14.10 21.81 -2.07
CA GLU A 126 12.80 22.08 -1.42
C GLU A 126 11.70 22.49 -2.41
N GLN A 127 12.04 23.28 -3.42
CA GLN A 127 11.10 23.76 -4.45
C GLN A 127 10.52 22.64 -5.34
N ASN A 128 11.27 21.56 -5.58
CA ASN A 128 10.88 20.45 -6.46
C ASN A 128 10.49 19.18 -5.69
N ARG A 129 10.68 19.15 -4.37
CA ARG A 129 10.48 17.95 -3.53
C ARG A 129 9.09 17.36 -3.69
N GLY A 130 8.05 18.18 -3.60
CA GLY A 130 6.67 17.72 -3.77
C GLY A 130 6.40 17.10 -5.14
N ARG A 131 6.94 17.70 -6.22
CA ARG A 131 6.81 17.17 -7.57
C ARG A 131 7.50 15.83 -7.75
N VAL A 132 8.71 15.69 -7.21
CA VAL A 132 9.49 14.44 -7.30
C VAL A 132 8.82 13.33 -6.48
N PHE A 133 8.33 13.63 -5.27
CA PHE A 133 7.57 12.69 -4.47
C PHE A 133 6.25 12.28 -5.16
N GLY A 134 5.56 13.21 -5.83
CA GLY A 134 4.39 12.91 -6.64
C GLY A 134 4.69 11.92 -7.77
N VAL A 135 5.80 12.10 -8.49
CA VAL A 135 6.27 11.16 -9.51
C VAL A 135 6.63 9.81 -8.89
N TYR A 136 7.37 9.82 -7.78
CA TYR A 136 7.76 8.60 -7.07
C TYR A 136 6.55 7.76 -6.65
N THR A 137 5.58 8.36 -5.96
CA THR A 137 4.37 7.65 -5.51
C THR A 137 3.52 7.16 -6.68
N SER A 138 3.41 7.92 -7.75
CA SER A 138 2.72 7.49 -8.96
C SER A 138 3.39 6.27 -9.58
N VAL A 139 4.71 6.30 -9.74
CA VAL A 139 5.50 5.18 -10.26
C VAL A 139 5.31 3.95 -9.39
N LEU A 140 5.36 4.09 -8.06
CA LEU A 140 5.13 2.95 -7.14
C LEU A 140 3.72 2.38 -7.31
N THR A 141 2.68 3.22 -7.33
CA THR A 141 1.30 2.74 -7.50
C THR A 141 1.12 1.93 -8.80
N PHE A 142 1.68 2.43 -9.91
CA PHE A 142 1.66 1.69 -11.19
C PHE A 142 2.46 0.40 -11.11
N SER A 143 3.63 0.43 -10.49
CA SER A 143 4.50 -0.74 -10.33
C SER A 143 3.83 -1.83 -9.49
N PHE A 144 3.23 -1.45 -8.37
CA PHE A 144 2.46 -2.36 -7.52
C PHE A 144 1.32 -3.03 -8.30
N ALA A 145 0.59 -2.27 -9.13
CA ALA A 145 -0.53 -2.77 -9.93
C ALA A 145 -0.10 -3.80 -10.98
N ILE A 146 1.15 -3.75 -11.47
CA ILE A 146 1.70 -4.75 -12.39
C ILE A 146 1.75 -6.13 -11.72
N GLY A 147 1.98 -6.21 -10.40
CA GLY A 147 2.07 -7.46 -9.67
C GLY A 147 0.87 -8.41 -9.90
N PRO A 148 -0.36 -8.01 -9.56
CA PRO A 148 -1.57 -8.81 -9.87
C PRO A 148 -1.73 -9.10 -11.37
N LEU A 149 -1.34 -8.20 -12.26
CA LEU A 149 -1.42 -8.39 -13.72
C LEU A 149 -0.44 -9.44 -14.25
N ILE A 150 0.59 -9.81 -13.50
CA ILE A 150 1.53 -10.88 -13.87
C ILE A 150 0.89 -12.27 -13.68
N ILE A 151 0.05 -12.45 -12.66
CA ILE A 151 -0.51 -13.75 -12.26
C ILE A 151 -1.22 -14.48 -13.43
N PRO A 152 -2.03 -13.82 -14.26
CA PRO A 152 -2.65 -14.49 -15.43
C PRO A 152 -1.66 -15.09 -16.42
N PHE A 153 -0.44 -14.62 -16.47
CA PHE A 153 0.60 -15.10 -17.38
C PHE A 153 1.52 -16.15 -16.74
N THR A 154 1.77 -16.06 -15.46
CA THR A 154 2.68 -16.96 -14.73
C THR A 154 1.95 -18.11 -14.06
N GLY A 155 0.63 -17.95 -13.82
CA GLY A 155 -0.10 -18.78 -12.88
C GLY A 155 0.34 -18.51 -11.45
N ILE A 156 -0.16 -19.32 -10.51
CA ILE A 156 0.20 -19.24 -9.09
C ILE A 156 1.11 -20.40 -8.68
N ASN A 157 1.17 -21.50 -9.42
CA ASN A 157 1.90 -22.71 -9.08
C ASN A 157 3.31 -22.75 -9.68
N GLY A 158 4.21 -23.47 -9.01
CA GLY A 158 5.57 -23.71 -9.48
C GLY A 158 6.50 -22.53 -9.28
N TRP A 159 7.62 -22.53 -10.04
CA TRP A 159 8.68 -21.55 -9.88
C TRP A 159 8.45 -20.23 -10.63
N LEU A 160 7.63 -20.24 -11.68
CA LEU A 160 7.54 -19.12 -12.62
C LEU A 160 7.11 -17.79 -11.94
N PRO A 161 6.06 -17.72 -11.10
CA PRO A 161 5.71 -16.47 -10.43
C PRO A 161 6.81 -15.99 -9.48
N TRP A 162 7.47 -16.90 -8.75
CA TRP A 162 8.55 -16.55 -7.84
C TRP A 162 9.80 -16.06 -8.57
N LEU A 163 10.20 -16.74 -9.67
CA LEU A 163 11.33 -16.32 -10.52
C LEU A 163 11.05 -14.95 -11.16
N THR A 164 9.81 -14.67 -11.52
CA THR A 164 9.42 -13.35 -12.05
C THR A 164 9.62 -12.27 -11.00
N GLY A 165 9.14 -12.48 -9.77
CA GLY A 165 9.38 -11.57 -8.65
C GLY A 165 10.88 -11.41 -8.34
N MET A 166 11.63 -12.51 -8.29
CA MET A 166 13.09 -12.48 -8.09
C MET A 166 13.80 -11.71 -9.20
N GLY A 167 13.34 -11.86 -10.45
CA GLY A 167 13.88 -11.15 -11.61
C GLY A 167 13.75 -9.64 -11.50
N PHE A 168 12.60 -9.14 -11.03
CA PHE A 168 12.42 -7.71 -10.80
C PHE A 168 13.30 -7.19 -9.64
N VAL A 169 13.41 -7.94 -8.54
CA VAL A 169 14.34 -7.57 -7.45
C VAL A 169 15.79 -7.56 -7.93
N ALA A 170 16.20 -8.55 -8.72
CA ALA A 170 17.54 -8.61 -9.31
C ALA A 170 17.79 -7.44 -10.26
N LEU A 171 16.80 -7.06 -11.08
CA LEU A 171 16.88 -5.87 -11.94
C LEU A 171 17.12 -4.60 -11.11
N GLY A 172 16.37 -4.43 -10.01
CA GLY A 172 16.61 -3.34 -9.06
C GLY A 172 18.02 -3.34 -8.48
N ALA A 173 18.56 -4.52 -8.15
CA ALA A 173 19.92 -4.66 -7.66
C ALA A 173 20.97 -4.27 -8.73
N ILE A 174 20.78 -4.66 -9.99
CA ILE A 174 21.67 -4.29 -11.09
C ILE A 174 21.68 -2.76 -11.28
N ILE A 175 20.53 -2.12 -11.22
CA ILE A 175 20.43 -0.65 -11.32
C ILE A 175 21.19 0.03 -10.18
N LEU A 176 21.13 -0.52 -8.97
CA LEU A 176 21.87 0.00 -7.82
C LEU A 176 23.39 -0.02 -8.02
N LEU A 177 23.94 -0.99 -8.77
CA LEU A 177 25.38 -1.07 -9.05
C LEU A 177 25.91 0.07 -9.93
N VAL A 178 25.04 0.71 -10.72
CA VAL A 178 25.41 1.83 -11.61
C VAL A 178 25.48 3.17 -10.86
N VAL A 179 24.98 3.20 -9.63
CA VAL A 179 24.83 4.42 -8.83
C VAL A 179 26.04 4.66 -7.93
N LYS A 180 26.48 5.91 -7.82
CA LYS A 180 27.55 6.27 -6.90
C LYS A 180 27.03 6.51 -5.48
N PRO A 181 27.78 6.11 -4.45
CA PRO A 181 27.41 6.38 -3.06
C PRO A 181 27.15 7.88 -2.82
N THR A 182 26.10 8.17 -2.09
CA THR A 182 25.80 9.52 -1.60
C THR A 182 25.74 9.46 -0.09
N GLU A 183 26.51 10.32 0.58
CA GLU A 183 26.41 10.43 2.04
C GLU A 183 25.04 11.02 2.40
N LEU A 184 24.28 10.31 3.23
CA LEU A 184 22.97 10.73 3.70
C LEU A 184 23.04 11.06 5.18
N LYS A 185 22.50 12.23 5.54
CA LYS A 185 22.16 12.51 6.93
C LYS A 185 20.72 12.05 7.13
N PRO A 186 20.44 11.18 8.14
CA PRO A 186 19.07 10.77 8.44
C PRO A 186 18.21 12.01 8.72
N PRO A 187 16.95 12.03 8.26
CA PRO A 187 16.03 13.11 8.61
C PRO A 187 15.78 13.10 10.12
N GLU A 188 15.63 14.28 10.72
CA GLU A 188 15.20 14.40 12.12
C GLU A 188 13.83 13.73 12.26
N THR A 189 13.73 12.79 13.20
CA THR A 189 12.45 12.13 13.50
C THR A 189 11.52 13.14 14.16
N GLY A 190 10.31 13.28 13.60
CA GLY A 190 9.28 14.13 14.19
C GLY A 190 8.83 13.54 15.53
N HIS A 191 8.91 14.33 16.61
CA HIS A 191 8.33 13.98 17.90
C HIS A 191 6.88 14.47 17.95
N GLY A 192 5.96 13.66 18.49
CA GLY A 192 4.59 14.08 18.73
C GLY A 192 3.52 13.55 17.76
N MET A 193 3.72 12.35 17.17
CA MET A 193 2.71 11.70 16.32
C MET A 193 1.32 11.61 16.97
N ILE A 194 1.25 11.21 18.24
CA ILE A 194 -0.01 11.08 18.98
C ILE A 194 -0.67 12.45 19.16
N GLU A 195 0.12 13.49 19.35
CA GLU A 195 -0.39 14.86 19.54
C GLU A 195 -1.07 15.38 18.27
N VAL A 196 -0.44 15.22 17.08
CA VAL A 196 -1.05 15.63 15.81
C VAL A 196 -2.32 14.82 15.50
N MET A 197 -2.35 13.53 15.84
CA MET A 197 -3.54 12.69 15.69
C MET A 197 -4.69 13.16 16.61
N ARG A 198 -4.38 13.60 17.85
CA ARG A 198 -5.38 14.15 18.77
C ARG A 198 -5.92 15.51 18.33
N GLN A 199 -5.11 16.32 17.67
CA GLN A 199 -5.54 17.63 17.14
C GLN A 199 -6.56 17.48 16.01
N GLN A 200 -6.38 16.48 15.12
CA GLN A 200 -7.23 16.25 13.94
C GLN A 200 -7.69 14.78 13.82
N PRO A 201 -8.40 14.24 14.83
CA PRO A 201 -8.67 12.80 14.91
C PRO A 201 -9.53 12.28 13.74
N LEU A 202 -10.40 13.10 13.15
CA LEU A 202 -11.25 12.69 12.04
C LEU A 202 -10.45 12.54 10.72
N LEU A 203 -9.45 13.38 10.50
CA LEU A 203 -8.58 13.25 9.33
C LEU A 203 -7.78 11.94 9.40
N PHE A 204 -7.20 11.65 10.56
CA PHE A 204 -6.46 10.40 10.76
C PHE A 204 -7.37 9.17 10.80
N ALA A 205 -8.62 9.28 11.26
CA ALA A 205 -9.61 8.21 11.15
C ALA A 205 -9.96 7.92 9.68
N GLY A 206 -10.08 8.95 8.83
CA GLY A 206 -10.24 8.79 7.39
C GLY A 206 -9.06 8.05 6.76
N ILE A 207 -7.82 8.44 7.09
CA ILE A 207 -6.62 7.72 6.65
C ILE A 207 -6.65 6.25 7.12
N ALA A 208 -6.97 6.00 8.40
CA ALA A 208 -7.06 4.64 8.94
C ALA A 208 -8.08 3.80 8.18
N ALA A 209 -9.27 4.31 7.89
CA ALA A 209 -10.30 3.57 7.16
C ALA A 209 -9.79 3.12 5.77
N VAL A 210 -9.05 3.99 5.07
CA VAL A 210 -8.46 3.64 3.76
C VAL A 210 -7.35 2.60 3.89
N THR A 211 -6.50 2.69 4.90
CA THR A 211 -5.43 1.70 5.11
C THR A 211 -5.99 0.32 5.43
N PHE A 212 -7.07 0.24 6.21
CA PHE A 212 -7.82 -0.99 6.43
C PHE A 212 -8.46 -1.50 5.14
N PHE A 213 -9.09 -0.61 4.35
CA PHE A 213 -9.69 -0.96 3.06
C PHE A 213 -8.66 -1.64 2.14
N GLU A 214 -7.54 -0.99 1.85
CA GLU A 214 -6.52 -1.51 0.94
C GLU A 214 -5.92 -2.83 1.45
N SER A 215 -5.64 -2.93 2.75
CA SER A 215 -5.06 -4.12 3.34
C SER A 215 -6.00 -5.34 3.33
N ILE A 216 -7.31 -5.13 3.30
CA ILE A 216 -8.33 -6.17 3.17
C ILE A 216 -8.61 -6.45 1.69
N TYR A 217 -8.85 -5.41 0.90
CA TYR A 217 -9.28 -5.54 -0.49
C TYR A 217 -8.24 -6.27 -1.35
N ILE A 218 -6.96 -5.91 -1.23
CA ILE A 218 -5.92 -6.47 -2.09
C ILE A 218 -5.77 -8.00 -1.91
N PRO A 219 -5.59 -8.55 -0.70
CA PRO A 219 -5.39 -10.00 -0.55
C PRO A 219 -6.67 -10.82 -0.75
N PHE A 220 -7.87 -10.28 -0.47
CA PHE A 220 -9.09 -11.07 -0.47
C PHE A 220 -10.00 -10.86 -1.68
N PHE A 221 -9.77 -9.85 -2.52
CA PHE A 221 -10.64 -9.57 -3.67
C PHE A 221 -10.69 -10.71 -4.68
N VAL A 222 -9.54 -11.30 -5.02
CA VAL A 222 -9.49 -12.40 -6.00
C VAL A 222 -10.10 -13.66 -5.41
N ILE A 223 -9.85 -13.95 -4.13
CA ILE A 223 -10.48 -15.06 -3.40
C ILE A 223 -12.00 -14.90 -3.40
N PHE A 224 -12.51 -13.69 -3.11
CA PHE A 224 -13.94 -13.38 -3.19
C PHE A 224 -14.50 -13.64 -4.60
N GLY A 225 -13.79 -13.24 -5.64
CA GLY A 225 -14.18 -13.48 -7.03
C GLY A 225 -14.22 -14.95 -7.40
N GLU A 226 -13.22 -15.73 -7.02
CA GLU A 226 -13.14 -17.17 -7.30
C GLU A 226 -14.26 -17.97 -6.63
N HIS A 227 -14.59 -17.65 -5.37
CA HIS A 227 -15.73 -18.26 -4.66
C HIS A 227 -17.09 -17.98 -5.32
N HIS A 228 -17.19 -16.90 -6.11
CA HIS A 228 -18.38 -16.58 -6.90
C HIS A 228 -18.29 -17.03 -8.37
N GLY A 229 -17.27 -17.84 -8.71
CA GLY A 229 -17.15 -18.44 -10.02
C GLY A 229 -16.39 -17.61 -11.07
N LEU A 230 -15.78 -16.49 -10.68
CA LEU A 230 -14.84 -15.80 -11.57
C LEU A 230 -13.56 -16.62 -11.72
N SER A 231 -12.99 -16.62 -12.93
CA SER A 231 -11.68 -17.24 -13.09
C SER A 231 -10.59 -16.42 -12.39
N LEU A 232 -9.56 -17.10 -11.88
CA LEU A 232 -8.37 -16.50 -11.26
C LEU A 232 -7.81 -15.36 -12.13
N ASN A 233 -7.66 -15.64 -13.43
CA ASN A 233 -7.09 -14.67 -14.38
C ASN A 233 -7.95 -13.42 -14.49
N PHE A 234 -9.27 -13.57 -14.61
CA PHE A 234 -10.19 -12.46 -14.74
C PHE A 234 -10.21 -11.59 -13.46
N ALA A 235 -10.30 -12.21 -12.28
CA ALA A 235 -10.30 -11.49 -11.00
C ALA A 235 -8.96 -10.78 -10.73
N SER A 236 -7.82 -11.41 -11.10
CA SER A 236 -6.49 -10.78 -11.00
C SER A 236 -6.33 -9.60 -11.94
N PHE A 237 -6.83 -9.70 -13.19
CA PHE A 237 -6.87 -8.56 -14.10
C PHE A 237 -7.74 -7.44 -13.56
N MET A 238 -8.92 -7.75 -13.02
CA MET A 238 -9.80 -6.75 -12.41
C MET A 238 -9.10 -6.00 -11.28
N LEU A 239 -8.40 -6.71 -10.40
CA LEU A 239 -7.66 -6.09 -9.31
C LEU A 239 -6.58 -5.13 -9.84
N GLY A 240 -5.72 -5.60 -10.75
CA GLY A 240 -4.64 -4.79 -11.31
C GLY A 240 -5.15 -3.59 -12.10
N PHE A 241 -6.11 -3.78 -13.00
CA PHE A 241 -6.73 -2.68 -13.74
C PHE A 241 -7.50 -1.72 -12.83
N GLY A 242 -8.12 -2.22 -11.76
CA GLY A 242 -8.76 -1.38 -10.75
C GLY A 242 -7.78 -0.44 -10.06
N ILE A 243 -6.57 -0.91 -9.74
CA ILE A 243 -5.51 -0.07 -9.15
C ILE A 243 -5.04 0.99 -10.17
N VAL A 244 -4.73 0.58 -11.41
CA VAL A 244 -4.30 1.50 -12.48
C VAL A 244 -5.40 2.51 -12.81
N GLY A 245 -6.63 2.05 -12.97
CA GLY A 245 -7.78 2.91 -13.30
C GLY A 245 -8.03 3.97 -12.23
N CYS A 246 -7.92 3.58 -10.95
CA CYS A 246 -8.03 4.55 -9.85
C CYS A 246 -6.90 5.56 -9.85
N ALA A 247 -5.66 5.14 -10.12
CA ALA A 247 -4.52 6.07 -10.19
C ALA A 247 -4.75 7.15 -11.26
N ALA A 248 -5.33 6.80 -12.42
CA ALA A 248 -5.71 7.74 -13.46
C ALA A 248 -6.81 8.72 -13.02
N LEU A 249 -7.71 8.27 -12.13
CA LEU A 249 -8.84 9.06 -11.63
C LEU A 249 -8.50 9.93 -10.39
N TYR A 250 -7.30 9.82 -9.83
CA TYR A 250 -6.89 10.69 -8.72
C TYR A 250 -6.83 12.17 -9.11
N PHE A 251 -6.45 12.47 -10.34
CA PHE A 251 -6.44 13.84 -10.84
C PHE A 251 -7.85 14.49 -10.87
N PRO A 252 -8.90 13.84 -11.44
CA PRO A 252 -10.27 14.34 -11.32
C PRO A 252 -10.76 14.53 -9.88
N ILE A 253 -10.42 13.65 -8.95
CA ILE A 253 -10.80 13.81 -7.54
C ILE A 253 -10.12 15.05 -6.93
N GLY A 254 -8.83 15.25 -7.20
CA GLY A 254 -8.12 16.45 -6.78
C GLY A 254 -8.80 17.71 -7.30
N TYR A 255 -9.14 17.74 -8.59
CA TYR A 255 -9.87 18.85 -9.19
C TYR A 255 -11.23 19.13 -8.54
N VAL A 256 -12.00 18.08 -8.30
CA VAL A 256 -13.30 18.19 -7.59
C VAL A 256 -13.10 18.68 -6.15
N SER A 257 -12.03 18.24 -5.46
CA SER A 257 -11.69 18.68 -4.11
C SER A 257 -11.37 20.18 -4.02
N ASP A 258 -10.92 20.79 -5.11
CA ASP A 258 -10.63 22.23 -5.16
C ASP A 258 -11.90 23.08 -5.41
N HIS A 259 -12.97 22.47 -5.97
CA HIS A 259 -14.22 23.17 -6.35
C HIS A 259 -15.41 22.84 -5.46
N MET A 260 -15.32 21.82 -4.64
CA MET A 260 -16.36 21.41 -3.69
C MET A 260 -15.87 21.53 -2.26
N SER A 261 -16.77 21.72 -1.30
CA SER A 261 -16.36 21.67 0.11
C SER A 261 -15.79 20.29 0.45
N ARG A 262 -14.55 20.26 0.91
CA ARG A 262 -13.81 19.02 1.25
C ARG A 262 -14.57 18.12 2.23
N PRO A 263 -15.26 18.64 3.29
CA PRO A 263 -16.11 17.82 4.15
C PRO A 263 -17.20 17.09 3.42
N THR A 264 -17.87 17.77 2.51
CA THR A 264 -18.94 17.19 1.70
C THR A 264 -18.39 16.08 0.79
N LEU A 265 -17.23 16.33 0.17
CA LEU A 265 -16.56 15.33 -0.67
C LEU A 265 -16.17 14.08 0.14
N VAL A 266 -15.66 14.23 1.37
CA VAL A 266 -15.37 13.07 2.25
C VAL A 266 -16.66 12.33 2.60
N LEU A 267 -17.74 13.02 2.99
CA LEU A 267 -19.02 12.38 3.31
C LEU A 267 -19.59 11.60 2.13
N ILE A 268 -19.58 12.19 0.93
CA ILE A 268 -19.99 11.52 -0.31
C ILE A 268 -19.09 10.29 -0.54
N SER A 269 -17.80 10.43 -0.42
CA SER A 269 -16.85 9.34 -0.64
C SER A 269 -17.05 8.19 0.35
N VAL A 270 -17.26 8.49 1.63
CA VAL A 270 -17.57 7.48 2.65
C VAL A 270 -18.89 6.76 2.35
N PHE A 271 -19.94 7.51 2.03
CA PHE A 271 -21.24 6.93 1.69
C PHE A 271 -21.18 6.05 0.44
N MET A 272 -20.52 6.52 -0.61
CA MET A 272 -20.34 5.75 -1.85
C MET A 272 -19.48 4.51 -1.63
N THR A 273 -18.46 4.58 -0.79
CA THR A 273 -17.66 3.39 -0.45
C THR A 273 -18.51 2.34 0.25
N ILE A 274 -19.35 2.72 1.21
CA ILE A 274 -20.29 1.79 1.87
C ILE A 274 -21.22 1.15 0.83
N LEU A 275 -21.87 1.98 0.02
CA LEU A 275 -22.84 1.55 -0.98
C LEU A 275 -22.21 0.57 -1.98
N PHE A 276 -21.08 0.95 -2.57
CA PHE A 276 -20.42 0.13 -3.60
C PHE A 276 -19.72 -1.10 -3.03
N SER A 277 -19.29 -1.10 -1.75
CA SER A 277 -18.86 -2.32 -1.08
C SER A 277 -19.97 -3.35 -1.02
N LEU A 278 -21.18 -2.96 -0.62
CA LEU A 278 -22.34 -3.86 -0.55
C LEU A 278 -22.84 -4.26 -1.95
N LEU A 279 -22.76 -3.37 -2.93
CA LEU A 279 -23.12 -3.66 -4.32
C LEU A 279 -22.19 -4.66 -5.01
N MET A 280 -20.97 -4.89 -4.49
CA MET A 280 -20.09 -5.92 -5.02
C MET A 280 -20.74 -7.31 -5.02
N ILE A 281 -21.51 -7.65 -3.96
CA ILE A 281 -22.12 -8.97 -3.79
C ILE A 281 -23.10 -9.27 -4.95
N PRO A 282 -24.14 -8.47 -5.23
CA PRO A 282 -25.04 -8.76 -6.34
C PRO A 282 -24.42 -8.50 -7.71
N ALA A 283 -23.36 -7.69 -7.81
CA ALA A 283 -22.72 -7.35 -9.09
C ALA A 283 -21.70 -8.38 -9.57
N ILE A 284 -21.21 -9.27 -8.69
CA ILE A 284 -20.04 -10.13 -8.97
C ILE A 284 -20.19 -10.97 -10.24
N ASN A 285 -21.37 -11.49 -10.52
CA ASN A 285 -21.68 -12.32 -11.67
C ASN A 285 -22.21 -11.54 -12.90
N HIS A 286 -22.18 -10.20 -12.84
CA HIS A 286 -22.61 -9.33 -13.91
C HIS A 286 -21.46 -8.48 -14.44
N TRP A 287 -21.57 -7.99 -15.67
CA TRP A 287 -20.60 -7.05 -16.23
C TRP A 287 -20.45 -5.77 -15.38
N SER A 288 -21.48 -5.44 -14.59
CA SER A 288 -21.50 -4.29 -13.68
C SER A 288 -20.43 -4.35 -12.58
N ILE A 289 -19.83 -5.50 -12.34
CA ILE A 289 -18.73 -5.63 -11.36
C ILE A 289 -17.55 -4.71 -11.70
N TRP A 290 -17.27 -4.49 -13.00
CA TRP A 290 -16.20 -3.58 -13.42
C TRP A 290 -16.41 -2.13 -12.95
N PRO A 291 -17.52 -1.46 -13.31
CA PRO A 291 -17.79 -0.10 -12.79
C PRO A 291 -17.97 -0.10 -11.27
N VAL A 292 -18.58 -1.12 -10.68
CA VAL A 292 -18.77 -1.19 -9.23
C VAL A 292 -17.43 -1.19 -8.50
N THR A 293 -16.48 -2.04 -8.87
CA THR A 293 -15.18 -2.11 -8.22
C THR A 293 -14.31 -0.87 -8.49
N LEU A 294 -14.38 -0.30 -9.71
CA LEU A 294 -13.67 0.94 -10.03
C LEU A 294 -14.18 2.12 -9.20
N VAL A 295 -15.50 2.29 -9.13
CA VAL A 295 -16.14 3.37 -8.35
C VAL A 295 -15.90 3.17 -6.85
N LEU A 296 -16.01 1.93 -6.35
CA LEU A 296 -15.68 1.59 -4.98
C LEU A 296 -14.27 2.08 -4.60
N ARG A 297 -13.27 1.67 -5.38
CA ARG A 297 -11.88 2.06 -5.11
C ARG A 297 -11.67 3.56 -5.25
N LEU A 298 -12.29 4.18 -6.26
CA LEU A 298 -12.20 5.61 -6.49
C LEU A 298 -12.63 6.41 -5.26
N PHE A 299 -13.77 6.10 -4.68
CA PHE A 299 -14.28 6.79 -3.50
C PHE A 299 -13.54 6.39 -2.23
N ALA A 300 -13.16 5.12 -2.07
CA ALA A 300 -12.36 4.69 -0.93
C ALA A 300 -11.05 5.47 -0.84
N ILE A 301 -10.28 5.53 -1.94
CA ILE A 301 -9.02 6.30 -2.01
C ILE A 301 -9.29 7.82 -2.03
N GLY A 302 -10.44 8.26 -2.54
CA GLY A 302 -10.86 9.66 -2.49
C GLY A 302 -10.84 10.22 -1.07
N VAL A 303 -11.26 9.43 -0.07
CA VAL A 303 -11.14 9.80 1.36
C VAL A 303 -9.67 10.07 1.73
N TYR A 304 -8.74 9.21 1.29
CA TYR A 304 -7.31 9.39 1.56
C TYR A 304 -6.79 10.70 0.97
N ILE A 305 -7.09 10.95 -0.32
CA ILE A 305 -6.59 12.13 -1.03
C ILE A 305 -7.04 13.40 -0.31
N VAL A 306 -8.33 13.50 0.02
CA VAL A 306 -8.88 14.69 0.68
C VAL A 306 -8.34 14.85 2.09
N CYS A 307 -8.31 13.78 2.90
CA CYS A 307 -7.77 13.84 4.27
C CYS A 307 -6.28 14.18 4.27
N PHE A 308 -5.49 13.61 3.34
CA PHE A 308 -4.07 13.89 3.23
C PHE A 308 -3.78 15.34 2.81
N THR A 309 -4.57 15.87 1.88
CA THR A 309 -4.50 17.29 1.48
C THR A 309 -4.80 18.21 2.68
N LEU A 310 -5.86 17.92 3.45
CA LEU A 310 -6.22 18.68 4.66
C LEU A 310 -5.14 18.60 5.74
N ILE A 311 -4.48 17.45 5.89
CA ILE A 311 -3.31 17.31 6.78
C ILE A 311 -2.20 18.26 6.33
N GLY A 312 -1.91 18.31 5.02
CA GLY A 312 -0.91 19.22 4.45
C GLY A 312 -1.23 20.69 4.62
N ASP A 313 -2.52 21.07 4.61
CA ASP A 313 -2.95 22.45 4.86
C ASP A 313 -2.89 22.83 6.35
N THR A 314 -3.19 21.87 7.22
CA THR A 314 -3.29 22.09 8.69
C THR A 314 -1.93 22.12 9.36
N PHE A 315 -1.04 21.20 9.01
CA PHE A 315 0.25 21.02 9.65
C PHE A 315 1.39 21.63 8.83
N LYS A 316 2.30 22.36 9.46
CA LYS A 316 3.46 23.01 8.82
C LYS A 316 4.75 22.73 9.60
N GLY A 317 5.89 22.82 8.93
CA GLY A 317 7.20 22.64 9.59
C GLY A 317 7.35 21.29 10.29
N ARG A 318 7.75 21.28 11.56
CA ARG A 318 7.96 20.05 12.34
C ARG A 318 6.69 19.22 12.54
N SER A 319 5.53 19.86 12.70
CA SER A 319 4.26 19.15 12.86
C SER A 319 3.84 18.39 11.58
N MET A 320 4.23 18.88 10.39
CA MET A 320 4.03 18.15 9.13
C MET A 320 4.83 16.84 9.07
N LEU A 321 6.07 16.84 9.58
CA LEU A 321 6.86 15.61 9.69
C LEU A 321 6.21 14.60 10.63
N SER A 322 5.69 15.06 11.77
CA SER A 322 4.96 14.22 12.72
C SER A 322 3.65 13.68 12.13
N ALA A 323 2.95 14.48 11.33
CA ALA A 323 1.73 14.06 10.64
C ALA A 323 2.01 13.01 9.56
N GLY A 324 3.09 13.18 8.79
CA GLY A 324 3.55 12.17 7.82
C GLY A 324 3.90 10.84 8.51
N ALA A 325 4.63 10.89 9.63
CA ALA A 325 4.95 9.70 10.42
C ALA A 325 3.67 9.02 10.99
N ALA A 326 2.67 9.80 11.41
CA ALA A 326 1.39 9.26 11.87
C ALA A 326 0.62 8.57 10.72
N VAL A 327 0.62 9.13 9.52
CA VAL A 327 0.04 8.48 8.32
C VAL A 327 0.74 7.15 8.04
N SER A 328 2.08 7.11 8.06
CA SER A 328 2.84 5.87 7.85
C SER A 328 2.55 4.82 8.92
N MET A 329 2.39 5.24 10.19
CA MET A 329 1.99 4.36 11.29
C MET A 329 0.60 3.77 11.04
N LEU A 330 -0.36 4.54 10.52
CA LEU A 330 -1.71 4.04 10.20
C LEU A 330 -1.70 3.03 9.05
N TRP A 331 -0.82 3.18 8.05
CA TRP A 331 -0.59 2.15 7.04
C TRP A 331 -0.12 0.84 7.67
N GLY A 332 0.79 0.91 8.64
CA GLY A 332 1.22 -0.25 9.41
C GLY A 332 0.09 -0.88 10.22
N VAL A 333 -0.71 -0.09 10.92
CA VAL A 333 -1.85 -0.57 11.73
C VAL A 333 -2.91 -1.21 10.85
N GLY A 334 -3.29 -0.58 9.73
CA GLY A 334 -4.26 -1.14 8.78
C GLY A 334 -3.77 -2.46 8.19
N GLY A 335 -2.50 -2.51 7.77
CA GLY A 335 -1.88 -3.73 7.24
C GLY A 335 -1.76 -4.86 8.25
N LEU A 336 -1.55 -4.53 9.54
CA LEU A 336 -1.42 -5.51 10.62
C LEU A 336 -2.78 -6.06 11.07
N ALA A 337 -3.79 -5.21 11.20
CA ALA A 337 -5.08 -5.59 11.78
C ALA A 337 -6.14 -5.91 10.71
N GLY A 338 -6.10 -5.27 9.54
CA GLY A 338 -7.14 -5.44 8.51
C GLY A 338 -7.29 -6.87 8.01
N PRO A 339 -6.23 -7.50 7.47
CA PRO A 339 -6.37 -8.85 6.92
C PRO A 339 -6.81 -9.91 7.94
N PRO A 340 -6.30 -9.95 9.19
CA PRO A 340 -6.81 -10.90 10.19
C PRO A 340 -8.28 -10.67 10.56
N ILE A 341 -8.72 -9.41 10.67
CA ILE A 341 -10.12 -9.07 10.96
C ILE A 341 -11.03 -9.56 9.83
N ALA A 342 -10.67 -9.27 8.58
CA ALA A 342 -11.45 -9.72 7.43
C ALA A 342 -11.43 -11.24 7.29
N GLY A 343 -10.27 -11.88 7.50
CA GLY A 343 -10.14 -13.34 7.50
C GLY A 343 -11.04 -14.00 8.53
N ALA A 344 -11.05 -13.50 9.77
CA ALA A 344 -11.93 -14.01 10.82
C ALA A 344 -13.42 -13.81 10.46
N ALA A 345 -13.78 -12.67 9.86
CA ALA A 345 -15.15 -12.44 9.39
C ALA A 345 -15.54 -13.43 8.28
N ILE A 346 -14.63 -13.70 7.33
CA ILE A 346 -14.84 -14.67 6.24
C ILE A 346 -15.02 -16.09 6.80
N ASP A 347 -14.19 -16.52 7.75
CA ASP A 347 -14.31 -17.85 8.37
C ASP A 347 -15.64 -18.01 9.13
N CYS A 348 -16.16 -16.93 9.75
CA CYS A 348 -17.42 -16.98 10.52
C CYS A 348 -18.67 -16.86 9.65
N PHE A 349 -18.66 -16.03 8.60
CA PHE A 349 -19.86 -15.61 7.86
C PHE A 349 -19.79 -15.88 6.35
N GLY A 350 -18.70 -16.53 5.88
CA GLY A 350 -18.47 -16.79 4.46
C GLY A 350 -17.81 -15.63 3.73
N VAL A 351 -17.47 -15.86 2.46
CA VAL A 351 -16.64 -14.96 1.65
C VAL A 351 -17.28 -13.57 1.44
N ASP A 352 -18.61 -13.47 1.50
CA ASP A 352 -19.35 -12.20 1.41
C ASP A 352 -19.09 -11.27 2.60
N ALA A 353 -18.53 -11.79 3.68
CA ALA A 353 -18.08 -10.97 4.81
C ALA A 353 -16.95 -10.00 4.43
N MET A 354 -16.19 -10.26 3.36
CA MET A 354 -15.12 -9.33 2.90
C MET A 354 -15.70 -7.95 2.51
N PRO A 355 -16.61 -7.80 1.54
CA PRO A 355 -17.20 -6.51 1.20
C PRO A 355 -18.03 -5.92 2.35
N VAL A 356 -18.67 -6.74 3.17
CA VAL A 356 -19.39 -6.27 4.37
C VAL A 356 -18.43 -5.67 5.39
N THR A 357 -17.26 -6.28 5.63
CA THR A 357 -16.23 -5.74 6.53
C THR A 357 -15.73 -4.37 6.04
N LEU A 358 -15.53 -4.20 4.74
CA LEU A 358 -15.18 -2.90 4.15
C LEU A 358 -16.28 -1.86 4.41
N ALA A 359 -17.55 -2.22 4.19
CA ALA A 359 -18.69 -1.34 4.46
C ALA A 359 -18.77 -0.97 5.95
N VAL A 360 -18.55 -1.90 6.87
CA VAL A 360 -18.59 -1.66 8.33
C VAL A 360 -17.48 -0.68 8.76
N ILE A 361 -16.27 -0.81 8.24
CA ILE A 361 -15.17 0.12 8.55
C ILE A 361 -15.54 1.56 8.15
N TYR A 362 -16.08 1.73 6.94
CA TYR A 362 -16.50 3.05 6.48
C TYR A 362 -17.79 3.54 7.18
N PHE A 363 -18.65 2.64 7.63
CA PHE A 363 -19.82 2.99 8.44
C PHE A 363 -19.41 3.52 9.82
N ILE A 364 -18.40 2.91 10.45
CA ILE A 364 -17.81 3.43 11.71
C ILE A 364 -17.26 4.85 11.49
N LEU A 365 -16.55 5.08 10.38
CA LEU A 365 -16.08 6.41 10.00
C LEU A 365 -17.22 7.39 9.80
N LEU A 366 -18.31 6.99 9.12
CA LEU A 366 -19.49 7.82 8.90
C LEU A 366 -20.11 8.25 10.24
N ILE A 367 -20.26 7.32 11.18
CA ILE A 367 -20.75 7.59 12.53
C ILE A 367 -19.83 8.61 13.23
N ALA A 368 -18.52 8.42 13.19
CA ALA A 368 -17.56 9.34 13.80
C ALA A 368 -17.65 10.76 13.22
N LEU A 369 -17.85 10.88 11.91
CA LEU A 369 -18.05 12.15 11.22
C LEU A 369 -19.37 12.82 11.62
N ALA A 370 -20.46 12.06 11.78
CA ALA A 370 -21.78 12.57 12.18
C ALA A 370 -21.81 13.08 13.61
N PHE A 371 -21.23 12.34 14.56
CA PHE A 371 -21.23 12.72 15.98
C PHE A 371 -20.41 13.96 16.31
N LYS A 372 -19.35 14.23 15.58
CA LYS A 372 -18.42 15.31 15.88
C LYS A 372 -18.68 16.55 15.05
N LYS A 373 -19.95 16.91 14.66
CA LYS A 373 -20.26 18.09 13.83
C LYS A 373 -18.98 18.60 13.16
N TRP A 374 -18.55 17.92 12.09
CA TRP A 374 -17.25 18.14 11.49
C TRP A 374 -17.12 19.61 11.06
N LYS A 375 -16.75 20.45 12.02
CA LYS A 375 -16.26 21.79 11.72
C LYS A 375 -14.87 21.60 11.11
N LEU A 376 -14.85 21.36 9.82
CA LEU A 376 -13.62 21.67 9.09
C LEU A 376 -13.37 23.14 9.24
N VAL A 377 -12.18 23.45 9.72
CA VAL A 377 -11.61 24.76 9.72
C VAL A 377 -11.96 25.42 8.38
N ASN A 378 -12.78 26.46 8.44
CA ASN A 378 -12.97 27.35 7.32
C ASN A 378 -11.58 27.94 7.04
N ALA A 379 -10.91 27.41 6.02
CA ALA A 379 -9.76 28.04 5.43
C ALA A 379 -10.24 28.87 4.25
#